data_6fdf06b8ac9d91bb9d463422a679cf8f
#
_entry.id   6fdf06b8ac9d91bb9d463422a679cf8f
#
_cell.length_a   1.000
_cell.length_b   1.000
_cell.length_c   1.000
_cell.angle_alpha   90.00
_cell.angle_beta   90.00
_cell.angle_gamma   90.00
#
_symmetry.space_group_name_H-M   'P 1'
#
loop_
_entity.id
_entity.type
_entity.pdbx_description
1 polymer ?
#
loop_
_entity_poly.entity_id
_entity_poly.type
_entity_poly.pdbx_seq_one_letter_code
_entity_poly.pdbx_strand_id
1 'polypeptide(L)'
;MGKTLRNLILFGVTTFLVSLVRTSQVQASKIKVLESLPFNKTAFTQGLELVDPDTLLLGTGRYGQSRIELYDIKTGQGQQRQLLDEDYFGEGVTVTDDYIYQLTWKKGIAYQRDKESLAVLKEISYEGQGWGLAFDPAQTIIYMSNGSDQIQVRDGDFNLIDQFQVTDQGFPLEMLNELEFANGYLYANVWQTNRIVVIDISTGQVVNDYDFTKIIQQNFTETEQANMDVLNGIAHIEGNIFYITGKNYPKLLKVSLD
;
A
#
# COMPACT_ATOMS: atom_id res chain seq x y z
N MET A 1 -50.16 -69.89 -32.83
CA MET A 1 -49.50 -69.53 -31.59
C MET A 1 -48.60 -68.33 -31.83
N GLY A 2 -49.13 -67.13 -31.63
CA GLY A 2 -48.40 -65.86 -31.86
C GLY A 2 -47.80 -65.36 -30.58
N LYS A 3 -46.55 -64.93 -30.63
CA LYS A 3 -45.87 -64.17 -29.56
C LYS A 3 -45.71 -62.71 -30.00
N THR A 4 -46.43 -61.83 -29.31
CA THR A 4 -46.41 -60.39 -29.51
C THR A 4 -45.18 -59.84 -28.78
N LEU A 5 -44.27 -59.20 -29.50
CA LEU A 5 -43.17 -58.43 -28.93
C LEU A 5 -43.68 -57.02 -28.60
N ARG A 6 -43.58 -56.61 -27.31
CA ARG A 6 -43.81 -55.24 -26.84
C ARG A 6 -42.49 -54.48 -26.92
N ASN A 7 -42.38 -53.49 -27.75
CA ASN A 7 -41.29 -52.52 -27.79
C ASN A 7 -41.46 -51.53 -26.63
N LEU A 8 -40.47 -51.51 -25.73
CA LEU A 8 -40.35 -50.50 -24.68
C LEU A 8 -39.51 -49.34 -25.23
N ILE A 9 -40.11 -48.18 -25.41
CA ILE A 9 -39.41 -46.95 -25.79
C ILE A 9 -38.98 -46.26 -24.48
N LEU A 10 -37.65 -46.21 -24.26
CA LEU A 10 -37.06 -45.47 -23.15
C LEU A 10 -36.89 -44.02 -23.59
N PHE A 11 -37.62 -43.08 -22.98
CA PHE A 11 -37.38 -41.64 -23.13
C PHE A 11 -36.27 -41.25 -22.15
N GLY A 12 -35.10 -40.98 -22.66
CA GLY A 12 -34.01 -40.37 -21.89
C GLY A 12 -34.25 -38.86 -21.71
N VAL A 13 -34.53 -38.44 -20.49
CA VAL A 13 -34.60 -37.04 -20.12
C VAL A 13 -33.15 -36.53 -19.88
N THR A 14 -32.60 -35.80 -20.82
CA THR A 14 -31.29 -35.13 -20.63
C THR A 14 -31.49 -33.80 -19.90
N THR A 15 -31.19 -33.78 -18.64
CA THR A 15 -31.24 -32.57 -17.80
C THR A 15 -30.00 -31.72 -18.13
N PHE A 16 -30.17 -30.61 -18.83
CA PHE A 16 -29.15 -29.60 -19.01
C PHE A 16 -29.00 -28.80 -17.70
N LEU A 17 -27.91 -28.99 -17.00
CA LEU A 17 -27.48 -28.10 -15.91
C LEU A 17 -26.92 -26.82 -16.53
N VAL A 18 -27.73 -25.77 -16.56
CA VAL A 18 -27.25 -24.41 -16.87
C VAL A 18 -26.56 -23.90 -15.60
N SER A 19 -25.23 -23.92 -15.59
CA SER A 19 -24.46 -23.23 -14.56
C SER A 19 -24.61 -21.72 -14.78
N LEU A 20 -25.38 -21.05 -13.90
CA LEU A 20 -25.41 -19.61 -13.83
C LEU A 20 -24.02 -19.13 -13.33
N VAL A 21 -23.19 -18.71 -14.27
CA VAL A 21 -22.01 -17.88 -13.96
C VAL A 21 -22.56 -16.55 -13.44
N ARG A 22 -22.56 -16.36 -12.13
CA ARG A 22 -22.76 -15.03 -11.53
C ARG A 22 -21.58 -14.19 -11.92
N THR A 23 -21.73 -13.37 -12.93
CA THR A 23 -20.86 -12.21 -13.14
C THR A 23 -21.12 -11.27 -11.97
N SER A 24 -20.24 -11.28 -10.95
CA SER A 24 -20.19 -10.23 -9.97
C SER A 24 -19.91 -8.94 -10.76
N GLN A 25 -20.88 -8.04 -10.81
CA GLN A 25 -20.61 -6.68 -11.26
C GLN A 25 -19.60 -6.10 -10.24
N VAL A 26 -18.37 -5.93 -10.67
CA VAL A 26 -17.38 -5.17 -9.91
C VAL A 26 -17.97 -3.77 -9.82
N GLN A 27 -18.43 -3.41 -8.62
CA GLN A 27 -18.88 -2.05 -8.34
C GLN A 27 -17.67 -1.14 -8.55
N ALA A 28 -17.79 -0.13 -9.42
CA ALA A 28 -16.68 0.77 -9.69
C ALA A 28 -16.23 1.39 -8.37
N SER A 29 -14.96 1.21 -8.03
CA SER A 29 -14.31 1.76 -6.84
C SER A 29 -14.55 3.26 -6.78
N LYS A 30 -15.03 3.76 -5.65
CA LYS A 30 -15.39 5.16 -5.50
C LYS A 30 -14.44 5.84 -4.52
N ILE A 31 -13.76 6.87 -5.00
CA ILE A 31 -12.94 7.75 -4.19
C ILE A 31 -13.74 9.00 -3.88
N LYS A 32 -13.86 9.34 -2.61
CA LYS A 32 -14.47 10.59 -2.16
C LYS A 32 -13.47 11.38 -1.33
N VAL A 33 -13.11 12.59 -1.79
CA VAL A 33 -12.29 13.52 -0.99
C VAL A 33 -13.18 14.12 0.10
N LEU A 34 -12.77 13.93 1.35
CA LEU A 34 -13.44 14.45 2.54
C LEU A 34 -12.83 15.78 2.97
N GLU A 35 -11.49 15.88 2.87
CA GLU A 35 -10.74 17.06 3.28
C GLU A 35 -9.45 17.16 2.46
N SER A 36 -8.95 18.39 2.30
CA SER A 36 -7.65 18.67 1.66
C SER A 36 -6.85 19.58 2.59
N LEU A 37 -5.75 19.07 3.13
CA LEU A 37 -4.90 19.72 4.10
C LEU A 37 -3.59 20.18 3.44
N PRO A 38 -2.97 21.27 3.88
CA PRO A 38 -1.62 21.61 3.44
C PRO A 38 -0.62 20.50 3.78
N PHE A 39 0.30 20.22 2.86
CA PHE A 39 1.38 19.27 3.07
C PHE A 39 2.73 19.84 2.61
N ASN A 40 3.82 19.25 3.10
CA ASN A 40 5.16 19.73 2.78
C ASN A 40 5.56 19.37 1.34
N LYS A 41 5.40 20.33 0.42
CA LYS A 41 5.74 20.19 -1.01
C LYS A 41 7.21 19.87 -1.29
N THR A 42 8.10 19.92 -0.30
CA THR A 42 9.50 19.49 -0.44
C THR A 42 9.73 18.06 0.03
N ALA A 43 8.73 17.42 0.59
CA ALA A 43 8.79 16.02 1.01
C ALA A 43 8.76 15.10 -0.21
N PHE A 44 9.84 14.38 -0.45
CA PHE A 44 9.87 13.29 -1.42
C PHE A 44 9.39 12.02 -0.72
N THR A 45 8.07 11.93 -0.53
CA THR A 45 7.42 10.89 0.30
C THR A 45 7.72 9.49 -0.20
N GLN A 46 8.25 8.65 0.68
CA GLN A 46 8.55 7.25 0.43
C GLN A 46 7.86 6.30 1.40
N GLY A 47 7.39 6.82 2.53
CA GLY A 47 6.57 6.07 3.48
C GLY A 47 5.74 7.04 4.31
N LEU A 48 4.52 6.65 4.61
CA LEU A 48 3.56 7.44 5.38
C LEU A 48 2.75 6.49 6.27
N GLU A 49 2.61 6.83 7.55
CA GLU A 49 1.77 6.05 8.45
C GLU A 49 1.19 6.92 9.57
N LEU A 50 -0.01 6.62 10.03
CA LEU A 50 -0.64 7.33 11.12
C LEU A 50 -0.14 6.80 12.47
N VAL A 51 0.49 7.67 13.27
CA VAL A 51 0.98 7.33 14.62
C VAL A 51 -0.09 7.56 15.68
N ASP A 52 -0.78 8.68 15.56
CA ASP A 52 -1.92 9.09 16.40
C ASP A 52 -2.85 9.99 15.56
N PRO A 53 -4.04 10.39 16.06
CA PRO A 53 -5.02 11.15 15.27
C PRO A 53 -4.50 12.45 14.64
N ASP A 54 -3.42 13.02 15.17
CA ASP A 54 -2.87 14.31 14.75
C ASP A 54 -1.44 14.21 14.17
N THR A 55 -0.83 13.02 14.21
CA THR A 55 0.58 12.83 13.86
C THR A 55 0.79 11.72 12.83
N LEU A 56 1.49 12.05 11.73
CA LEU A 56 1.99 11.08 10.77
C LEU A 56 3.47 10.79 10.98
N LEU A 57 3.88 9.56 10.78
CA LEU A 57 5.26 9.20 10.52
C LEU A 57 5.51 9.37 9.03
N LEU A 58 6.51 10.17 8.67
CA LEU A 58 6.88 10.47 7.29
C LEU A 58 8.32 10.06 7.01
N GLY A 59 8.49 9.10 6.12
CA GLY A 59 9.77 8.73 5.50
C GLY A 59 9.95 9.44 4.17
N THR A 60 11.13 10.06 3.94
CA THR A 60 11.43 10.72 2.66
C THR A 60 12.69 10.20 2.03
N GLY A 61 12.75 10.21 0.69
CA GLY A 61 13.91 9.86 -0.12
C GLY A 61 14.76 11.05 -0.54
N ARG A 62 15.69 10.77 -1.43
CA ARG A 62 16.77 11.60 -2.03
C ARG A 62 18.06 11.58 -1.24
N TYR A 63 19.14 11.23 -1.93
CA TYR A 63 20.48 11.25 -1.36
C TYR A 63 20.83 12.63 -0.79
N GLY A 64 21.41 12.66 0.40
CA GLY A 64 21.74 13.89 1.13
C GLY A 64 20.55 14.68 1.71
N GLN A 65 19.31 14.17 1.52
CA GLN A 65 18.08 14.84 1.98
C GLN A 65 17.09 13.89 2.65
N SER A 66 17.38 12.58 2.62
CA SER A 66 16.53 11.54 3.22
C SER A 66 16.39 11.74 4.71
N ARG A 67 15.17 11.60 5.20
CA ARG A 67 14.86 11.74 6.62
C ARG A 67 13.65 10.91 7.02
N ILE A 68 13.51 10.76 8.32
CA ILE A 68 12.28 10.37 8.99
C ILE A 68 11.84 11.50 9.90
N GLU A 69 10.55 11.77 9.99
CA GLU A 69 10.02 12.82 10.86
C GLU A 69 8.62 12.48 11.35
N LEU A 70 8.29 12.94 12.56
CA LEU A 70 6.92 13.06 13.04
C LEU A 70 6.34 14.36 12.49
N TYR A 71 5.23 14.24 11.77
CA TYR A 71 4.60 15.35 11.06
C TYR A 71 3.24 15.66 11.67
N ASP A 72 3.07 16.87 12.16
CA ASP A 72 1.82 17.34 12.73
C ASP A 72 0.86 17.74 11.60
N ILE A 73 -0.27 17.04 11.54
CA ILE A 73 -1.28 17.20 10.48
C ILE A 73 -1.96 18.58 10.56
N LYS A 74 -2.17 19.11 11.78
CA LYS A 74 -2.89 20.37 12.00
C LYS A 74 -2.05 21.57 11.62
N THR A 75 -0.76 21.56 11.99
CA THR A 75 0.15 22.67 11.72
C THR A 75 0.85 22.56 10.36
N GLY A 76 0.87 21.36 9.77
CA GLY A 76 1.60 21.10 8.54
C GLY A 76 3.12 21.14 8.70
N GLN A 77 3.63 20.87 9.91
CA GLN A 77 5.06 20.97 10.24
C GLN A 77 5.63 19.66 10.76
N GLY A 78 6.87 19.36 10.38
CA GLY A 78 7.67 18.32 11.02
C GLY A 78 8.06 18.74 12.45
N GLN A 79 7.68 17.94 13.44
CA GLN A 79 7.96 18.24 14.85
C GLN A 79 9.31 17.67 15.28
N GLN A 80 9.60 16.43 14.91
CA GLN A 80 10.81 15.72 15.25
C GLN A 80 11.39 15.10 13.98
N ARG A 81 12.71 15.21 13.80
CA ARG A 81 13.35 14.83 12.54
C ARG A 81 14.71 14.20 12.78
N GLN A 82 14.97 13.10 12.07
CA GLN A 82 16.29 12.48 11.96
C GLN A 82 16.68 12.37 10.48
N LEU A 83 17.86 12.91 10.12
CA LEU A 83 18.43 12.77 8.78
C LEU A 83 19.09 11.39 8.66
N LEU A 84 19.06 10.81 7.46
CA LEU A 84 19.93 9.71 7.09
C LEU A 84 21.27 10.26 6.60
N ASP A 85 22.30 9.41 6.63
CA ASP A 85 23.58 9.74 6.02
C ASP A 85 23.38 10.05 4.53
N GLU A 86 24.25 10.91 3.98
CA GLU A 86 24.12 11.43 2.61
C GLU A 86 24.14 10.34 1.53
N ASP A 87 24.79 9.20 1.82
CA ASP A 87 24.89 8.04 0.95
C ASP A 87 23.64 7.13 0.99
N TYR A 88 22.64 7.44 1.82
CA TYR A 88 21.43 6.64 1.94
C TYR A 88 20.22 7.33 1.30
N PHE A 89 19.48 6.55 0.54
CA PHE A 89 18.18 6.96 0.04
C PHE A 89 17.13 6.29 0.94
N GLY A 90 16.42 7.08 1.74
CA GLY A 90 15.36 6.61 2.63
C GLY A 90 14.14 6.16 1.83
N GLU A 91 13.50 5.12 2.31
CA GLU A 91 12.32 4.50 1.70
C GLU A 91 11.20 4.32 2.73
N GLY A 92 10.34 3.32 2.56
CA GLY A 92 9.18 3.03 3.36
C GLY A 92 9.44 3.01 4.86
N VAL A 93 8.43 3.38 5.61
CA VAL A 93 8.44 3.34 7.07
C VAL A 93 7.22 2.59 7.56
N THR A 94 7.29 2.00 8.76
CA THR A 94 6.11 1.47 9.46
C THR A 94 6.30 1.52 10.97
N VAL A 95 5.20 1.63 11.72
CA VAL A 95 5.16 1.63 13.17
C VAL A 95 4.64 0.28 13.65
N THR A 96 5.46 -0.44 14.41
CA THR A 96 5.03 -1.66 15.11
C THR A 96 4.65 -1.36 16.56
N ASP A 97 4.27 -2.38 17.32
CA ASP A 97 3.96 -2.20 18.75
C ASP A 97 5.15 -1.63 19.52
N ASP A 98 6.36 -2.07 19.20
CA ASP A 98 7.57 -1.74 19.97
C ASP A 98 8.48 -0.71 19.28
N TYR A 99 8.53 -0.69 17.94
CA TYR A 99 9.54 0.03 17.17
C TYR A 99 8.96 0.72 15.94
N ILE A 100 9.77 1.60 15.36
CA ILE A 100 9.61 2.08 13.99
C ILE A 100 10.64 1.37 13.11
N TYR A 101 10.24 0.94 11.92
CA TYR A 101 11.15 0.47 10.88
C TYR A 101 11.21 1.48 9.74
N GLN A 102 12.43 1.71 9.21
CA GLN A 102 12.67 2.55 8.04
C GLN A 102 13.63 1.85 7.08
N LEU A 103 13.25 1.75 5.83
CA LEU A 103 14.07 1.16 4.78
C LEU A 103 15.05 2.15 4.16
N THR A 104 16.07 1.59 3.50
CA THR A 104 16.93 2.26 2.53
C THR A 104 16.81 1.58 1.18
N TRP A 105 16.83 2.33 0.06
CA TRP A 105 16.57 1.78 -1.27
C TRP A 105 17.49 0.62 -1.65
N LYS A 106 18.80 0.90 -1.90
CA LYS A 106 19.77 -0.06 -2.45
C LYS A 106 20.86 -0.48 -1.47
N LYS A 107 20.87 0.11 -0.27
CA LYS A 107 21.89 -0.24 0.74
C LYS A 107 21.57 -1.54 1.45
N GLY A 108 20.33 -2.05 1.35
CA GLY A 108 19.91 -3.29 2.01
C GLY A 108 19.96 -3.18 3.53
N ILE A 109 19.65 -2.00 4.08
CA ILE A 109 19.61 -1.73 5.51
C ILE A 109 18.23 -1.22 5.89
N ALA A 110 17.63 -1.86 6.89
CA ALA A 110 16.48 -1.37 7.62
C ALA A 110 16.96 -0.84 8.98
N TYR A 111 16.52 0.36 9.33
CA TYR A 111 16.71 0.92 10.66
C TYR A 111 15.54 0.52 11.56
N GLN A 112 15.84 -0.12 12.68
CA GLN A 112 14.92 -0.25 13.80
C GLN A 112 15.14 0.97 14.71
N ARG A 113 14.07 1.73 15.00
CA ARG A 113 14.14 3.01 15.68
C ARG A 113 13.25 3.04 16.91
N ASP A 114 13.64 3.83 17.86
CA ASP A 114 12.82 4.21 19.00
C ASP A 114 11.63 5.09 18.57
N LYS A 115 10.44 4.79 19.06
CA LYS A 115 9.19 5.43 18.65
C LYS A 115 9.08 6.90 19.05
N GLU A 116 9.68 7.26 20.18
CA GLU A 116 9.60 8.61 20.74
C GLU A 116 10.70 9.53 20.19
N SER A 117 11.94 9.05 20.19
CA SER A 117 13.11 9.85 19.80
C SER A 117 13.48 9.73 18.32
N LEU A 118 12.96 8.75 17.60
CA LEU A 118 13.36 8.34 16.25
C LEU A 118 14.83 7.88 16.16
N ALA A 119 15.52 7.73 17.29
CA ALA A 119 16.92 7.31 17.34
C ALA A 119 17.07 5.88 16.79
N VAL A 120 18.15 5.64 16.06
CA VAL A 120 18.48 4.29 15.58
C VAL A 120 18.89 3.42 16.76
N LEU A 121 18.18 2.34 16.98
CA LEU A 121 18.48 1.31 17.98
C LEU A 121 19.31 0.17 17.37
N LYS A 122 19.00 -0.18 16.13
CA LYS A 122 19.63 -1.30 15.42
C LYS A 122 19.59 -1.08 13.91
N GLU A 123 20.64 -1.52 13.23
CA GLU A 123 20.67 -1.70 11.78
C GLU A 123 20.48 -3.18 11.45
N ILE A 124 19.59 -3.48 10.52
CA ILE A 124 19.26 -4.84 10.09
C ILE A 124 19.51 -4.93 8.59
N SER A 125 20.39 -5.84 8.20
CA SER A 125 20.67 -6.07 6.78
C SER A 125 19.58 -6.93 6.14
N TYR A 126 19.23 -6.61 4.87
CA TYR A 126 18.36 -7.43 4.04
C TYR A 126 18.88 -7.48 2.60
N GLU A 127 18.46 -8.48 1.85
CA GLU A 127 18.87 -8.64 0.45
C GLU A 127 17.97 -7.86 -0.51
N GLY A 128 18.55 -7.29 -1.58
CA GLY A 128 17.84 -6.61 -2.65
C GLY A 128 17.54 -5.15 -2.35
N GLN A 129 16.42 -4.68 -2.87
CA GLN A 129 15.91 -3.31 -2.68
C GLN A 129 14.77 -3.32 -1.67
N GLY A 130 14.59 -2.20 -0.95
CA GLY A 130 13.42 -1.98 -0.11
C GLY A 130 12.67 -0.74 -0.60
N TRP A 131 11.34 -0.82 -0.69
CA TRP A 131 10.50 0.27 -1.16
C TRP A 131 9.45 0.66 -0.12
N GLY A 132 8.40 -0.13 0.09
CA GLY A 132 7.34 0.13 1.06
C GLY A 132 7.36 -0.83 2.24
N LEU A 133 6.78 -0.42 3.35
CA LEU A 133 6.53 -1.23 4.55
C LEU A 133 5.09 -1.05 5.01
N ALA A 134 4.50 -2.10 5.56
CA ALA A 134 3.25 -2.05 6.30
C ALA A 134 3.26 -3.08 7.43
N PHE A 135 2.60 -2.82 8.54
CA PHE A 135 2.53 -3.71 9.71
C PHE A 135 1.12 -4.26 9.94
N ASP A 136 1.01 -5.57 10.12
CA ASP A 136 -0.20 -6.24 10.60
C ASP A 136 -0.07 -6.50 12.11
N PRO A 137 -0.74 -5.73 12.95
CA PRO A 137 -0.63 -5.87 14.40
C PRO A 137 -1.28 -7.16 14.93
N ALA A 138 -2.24 -7.75 14.20
CA ALA A 138 -2.91 -8.97 14.63
C ALA A 138 -2.01 -10.20 14.54
N GLN A 139 -1.09 -10.21 13.56
CA GLN A 139 -0.16 -11.31 13.32
C GLN A 139 1.29 -10.97 13.69
N THR A 140 1.59 -9.72 14.04
CA THR A 140 2.95 -9.20 14.26
C THR A 140 3.83 -9.42 13.02
N ILE A 141 3.27 -9.13 11.85
CA ILE A 141 3.92 -9.32 10.54
C ILE A 141 4.20 -7.95 9.90
N ILE A 142 5.37 -7.83 9.30
CA ILE A 142 5.75 -6.69 8.46
C ILE A 142 5.76 -7.15 7.00
N TYR A 143 4.98 -6.48 6.16
CA TYR A 143 5.01 -6.63 4.71
C TYR A 143 5.98 -5.64 4.11
N MET A 144 6.76 -6.09 3.12
CA MET A 144 7.77 -5.27 2.45
C MET A 144 7.69 -5.45 0.94
N SER A 145 7.57 -4.34 0.22
CA SER A 145 7.69 -4.29 -1.24
C SER A 145 9.14 -3.99 -1.67
N ASN A 146 9.46 -4.30 -2.92
CA ASN A 146 10.78 -4.05 -3.51
C ASN A 146 10.72 -3.62 -4.99
N GLY A 147 9.52 -3.23 -5.44
CA GLY A 147 9.27 -2.82 -6.83
C GLY A 147 8.99 -3.97 -7.79
N SER A 148 9.10 -5.23 -7.36
CA SER A 148 8.66 -6.39 -8.13
C SER A 148 7.19 -6.72 -7.85
N ASP A 149 6.71 -7.83 -8.37
CA ASP A 149 5.42 -8.45 -8.07
C ASP A 149 5.42 -9.27 -6.77
N GLN A 150 6.53 -9.27 -6.02
CA GLN A 150 6.68 -10.04 -4.77
C GLN A 150 6.53 -9.12 -3.56
N ILE A 151 5.68 -9.52 -2.61
CA ILE A 151 5.64 -8.96 -1.26
C ILE A 151 6.36 -9.94 -0.33
N GLN A 152 7.37 -9.44 0.37
CA GLN A 152 8.06 -10.17 1.41
C GLN A 152 7.26 -10.09 2.72
N VAL A 153 7.22 -11.21 3.45
CA VAL A 153 6.60 -11.33 4.76
C VAL A 153 7.72 -11.47 5.80
N ARG A 154 7.76 -10.57 6.76
CA ARG A 154 8.80 -10.52 7.78
C ARG A 154 8.19 -10.61 9.17
N ASP A 155 8.91 -11.23 10.10
CA ASP A 155 8.51 -11.26 11.52
C ASP A 155 8.80 -9.92 12.24
N GLY A 156 8.43 -9.83 13.52
CA GLY A 156 8.64 -8.64 14.33
C GLY A 156 10.12 -8.25 14.55
N ASP A 157 11.05 -9.18 14.33
CA ASP A 157 12.51 -8.95 14.34
C ASP A 157 13.08 -8.60 12.95
N PHE A 158 12.21 -8.45 11.96
CA PHE A 158 12.51 -8.16 10.56
C PHE A 158 13.14 -9.31 9.78
N ASN A 159 13.09 -10.56 10.27
CA ASN A 159 13.56 -11.72 9.51
C ASN A 159 12.56 -12.05 8.40
N LEU A 160 13.08 -12.38 7.21
CA LEU A 160 12.24 -12.87 6.11
C LEU A 160 11.73 -14.28 6.47
N ILE A 161 10.42 -14.45 6.54
CA ILE A 161 9.77 -15.73 6.87
C ILE A 161 8.99 -16.32 5.69
N ASP A 162 8.50 -15.48 4.78
CA ASP A 162 7.75 -15.89 3.58
C ASP A 162 7.74 -14.79 2.52
N GLN A 163 7.20 -15.10 1.35
CA GLN A 163 6.88 -14.12 0.30
C GLN A 163 5.74 -14.66 -0.58
N PHE A 164 4.96 -13.75 -1.15
CA PHE A 164 3.92 -14.11 -2.09
C PHE A 164 3.90 -13.20 -3.32
N GLN A 165 3.44 -13.75 -4.43
CA GLN A 165 3.28 -13.02 -5.69
C GLN A 165 1.96 -12.26 -5.71
N VAL A 166 1.99 -11.00 -6.14
CA VAL A 166 0.80 -10.19 -6.39
C VAL A 166 0.39 -10.29 -7.85
N THR A 167 -0.90 -10.54 -8.08
CA THR A 167 -1.48 -10.62 -9.42
C THR A 167 -2.70 -9.71 -9.56
N ASP A 168 -2.79 -9.04 -10.72
CA ASP A 168 -3.97 -8.27 -11.13
C ASP A 168 -4.59 -8.97 -12.35
N GLN A 169 -5.85 -9.40 -12.24
CA GLN A 169 -6.57 -10.16 -13.27
C GLN A 169 -5.79 -11.38 -13.80
N GLY A 170 -5.02 -12.03 -12.94
CA GLY A 170 -4.23 -13.22 -13.26
C GLY A 170 -2.84 -12.95 -13.86
N PHE A 171 -2.43 -11.69 -13.98
CA PHE A 171 -1.09 -11.31 -14.44
C PHE A 171 -0.26 -10.75 -13.27
N PRO A 172 1.06 -11.01 -13.21
CA PRO A 172 1.94 -10.41 -12.22
C PRO A 172 1.84 -8.88 -12.22
N LEU A 173 1.71 -8.28 -11.03
CA LEU A 173 1.68 -6.82 -10.87
C LEU A 173 2.99 -6.34 -10.25
N GLU A 174 3.82 -5.73 -11.07
CA GLU A 174 5.09 -5.11 -10.64
C GLU A 174 4.90 -3.65 -10.20
N MET A 175 5.99 -3.01 -9.78
CA MET A 175 6.06 -1.62 -9.36
C MET A 175 5.29 -1.34 -8.06
N LEU A 176 5.08 -2.35 -7.22
CA LEU A 176 4.51 -2.16 -5.89
C LEU A 176 5.47 -1.35 -5.03
N ASN A 177 4.98 -0.22 -4.51
CA ASN A 177 5.80 0.76 -3.80
C ASN A 177 5.33 0.92 -2.37
N GLU A 178 4.92 2.10 -1.96
CA GLU A 178 4.47 2.37 -0.61
C GLU A 178 3.26 1.52 -0.24
N LEU A 179 3.24 1.03 0.99
CA LEU A 179 2.29 0.04 1.51
C LEU A 179 1.60 0.53 2.77
N GLU A 180 0.33 0.15 2.93
CA GLU A 180 -0.46 0.31 4.15
C GLU A 180 -1.29 -0.94 4.43
N PHE A 181 -1.30 -1.44 5.66
CA PHE A 181 -2.14 -2.55 6.07
C PHE A 181 -3.40 -2.06 6.77
N ALA A 182 -4.56 -2.33 6.20
CA ALA A 182 -5.83 -1.91 6.76
C ALA A 182 -6.95 -2.92 6.47
N ASN A 183 -7.85 -3.13 7.42
CA ASN A 183 -9.06 -3.96 7.26
C ASN A 183 -8.78 -5.41 6.79
N GLY A 184 -7.59 -5.95 7.08
CA GLY A 184 -7.18 -7.29 6.66
C GLY A 184 -6.65 -7.38 5.22
N TYR A 185 -6.42 -6.25 4.57
CA TYR A 185 -5.88 -6.13 3.22
C TYR A 185 -4.61 -5.29 3.19
N LEU A 186 -3.79 -5.50 2.17
CA LEU A 186 -2.63 -4.66 1.90
C LEU A 186 -2.98 -3.67 0.78
N TYR A 187 -2.86 -2.37 1.06
CA TYR A 187 -2.98 -1.29 0.08
C TYR A 187 -1.59 -0.96 -0.44
N ALA A 188 -1.45 -0.78 -1.75
CA ALA A 188 -0.16 -0.49 -2.37
C ALA A 188 -0.27 0.59 -3.43
N ASN A 189 0.63 1.57 -3.40
CA ASN A 189 0.87 2.44 -4.55
C ASN A 189 1.54 1.64 -5.67
N VAL A 190 1.06 1.80 -6.90
CA VAL A 190 1.73 1.28 -8.11
C VAL A 190 2.56 2.40 -8.72
N TRP A 191 3.90 2.32 -8.58
CA TRP A 191 4.83 3.39 -8.95
C TRP A 191 4.70 3.79 -10.43
N GLN A 192 4.88 5.08 -10.71
CA GLN A 192 4.66 5.74 -12.00
C GLN A 192 3.20 5.73 -12.49
N THR A 193 2.26 5.43 -11.61
CA THR A 193 0.83 5.55 -11.89
C THR A 193 0.14 6.37 -10.80
N ASN A 194 -1.15 6.65 -11.00
CA ASN A 194 -2.02 7.24 -9.97
C ASN A 194 -2.90 6.16 -9.33
N ARG A 195 -2.44 4.91 -9.29
CA ARG A 195 -3.22 3.77 -8.79
C ARG A 195 -2.81 3.42 -7.36
N ILE A 196 -3.82 3.09 -6.55
CA ILE A 196 -3.68 2.36 -5.30
C ILE A 196 -4.49 1.08 -5.45
N VAL A 197 -3.83 -0.07 -5.33
CA VAL A 197 -4.45 -1.39 -5.39
C VAL A 197 -4.67 -1.95 -4.00
N VAL A 198 -5.72 -2.75 -3.83
CA VAL A 198 -6.01 -3.50 -2.61
C VAL A 198 -5.73 -4.97 -2.86
N ILE A 199 -4.87 -5.56 -2.07
CA ILE A 199 -4.36 -6.91 -2.25
C ILE A 199 -4.89 -7.79 -1.11
N ASP A 200 -5.53 -8.88 -1.45
CA ASP A 200 -5.85 -9.96 -0.50
C ASP A 200 -4.56 -10.73 -0.18
N ILE A 201 -4.09 -10.61 1.05
CA ILE A 201 -2.84 -11.23 1.52
C ILE A 201 -2.88 -12.76 1.50
N SER A 202 -4.07 -13.37 1.54
CA SER A 202 -4.23 -14.83 1.54
C SER A 202 -4.06 -15.44 0.16
N THR A 203 -4.33 -14.66 -0.90
CA THR A 203 -4.30 -15.12 -2.30
C THR A 203 -3.29 -14.40 -3.16
N GLY A 204 -2.78 -13.25 -2.74
CA GLY A 204 -1.93 -12.35 -3.53
C GLY A 204 -2.69 -11.65 -4.67
N GLN A 205 -4.03 -11.73 -4.70
CA GLN A 205 -4.82 -11.13 -5.78
C GLN A 205 -5.21 -9.70 -5.46
N VAL A 206 -5.15 -8.84 -6.47
CA VAL A 206 -5.77 -7.52 -6.43
C VAL A 206 -7.28 -7.70 -6.43
N VAL A 207 -7.94 -7.22 -5.38
CA VAL A 207 -9.39 -7.30 -5.19
C VAL A 207 -10.10 -5.97 -5.41
N ASN A 208 -9.36 -4.85 -5.37
CA ASN A 208 -9.87 -3.52 -5.70
C ASN A 208 -8.74 -2.64 -6.25
N ASP A 209 -9.13 -1.56 -6.98
CA ASP A 209 -8.22 -0.64 -7.66
C ASP A 209 -8.81 0.77 -7.65
N TYR A 210 -8.06 1.74 -7.15
CA TYR A 210 -8.46 3.14 -7.04
C TYR A 210 -7.56 4.01 -7.93
N ASP A 211 -8.12 4.55 -9.03
CA ASP A 211 -7.44 5.51 -9.91
C ASP A 211 -7.67 6.95 -9.44
N PHE A 212 -6.62 7.57 -8.91
CA PHE A 212 -6.60 8.95 -8.41
C PHE A 212 -6.44 10.01 -9.50
N THR A 213 -6.34 9.65 -10.79
CA THR A 213 -6.08 10.62 -11.88
C THR A 213 -7.07 11.78 -11.88
N LYS A 214 -8.37 11.49 -11.78
CA LYS A 214 -9.42 12.54 -11.73
C LYS A 214 -9.37 13.32 -10.41
N ILE A 215 -9.07 12.67 -9.30
CA ILE A 215 -8.95 13.31 -8.00
C ILE A 215 -7.80 14.31 -8.01
N ILE A 216 -6.64 13.94 -8.56
CA ILE A 216 -5.48 14.83 -8.71
C ILE A 216 -5.84 16.03 -9.59
N GLN A 217 -6.44 15.81 -10.76
CA GLN A 217 -6.86 16.89 -11.65
C GLN A 217 -7.85 17.89 -11.02
N GLN A 218 -8.72 17.42 -10.14
CA GLN A 218 -9.76 18.25 -9.49
C GLN A 218 -9.26 18.99 -8.25
N ASN A 219 -8.26 18.45 -7.54
CA ASN A 219 -7.82 18.99 -6.24
C ASN A 219 -6.49 19.75 -6.30
N PHE A 220 -5.75 19.67 -7.41
CA PHE A 220 -4.47 20.36 -7.59
C PHE A 220 -4.52 21.24 -8.84
N THR A 221 -4.00 22.46 -8.72
CA THR A 221 -3.85 23.37 -9.86
C THR A 221 -2.80 22.85 -10.85
N GLU A 222 -2.81 23.30 -12.11
CA GLU A 222 -1.79 22.95 -13.11
C GLU A 222 -0.37 23.27 -12.62
N THR A 223 -0.20 24.39 -11.92
CA THR A 223 1.10 24.79 -11.35
C THR A 223 1.54 23.84 -10.24
N GLU A 224 0.62 23.37 -9.39
CA GLU A 224 0.93 22.36 -8.37
C GLU A 224 1.31 21.05 -9.03
N GLN A 225 0.52 20.55 -9.99
CA GLN A 225 0.78 19.30 -10.71
C GLN A 225 2.13 19.31 -11.45
N ALA A 226 2.54 20.44 -12.04
CA ALA A 226 3.82 20.57 -12.71
C ALA A 226 5.05 20.44 -11.78
N ASN A 227 4.86 20.61 -10.46
CA ASN A 227 5.90 20.48 -9.45
C ASN A 227 5.79 19.21 -8.60
N MET A 228 4.71 18.45 -8.76
CA MET A 228 4.49 17.15 -8.13
C MET A 228 5.24 16.06 -8.89
N ASP A 229 5.58 14.99 -8.19
CA ASP A 229 6.05 13.74 -8.78
C ASP A 229 4.92 12.69 -8.64
N VAL A 230 5.21 11.43 -8.46
CA VAL A 230 4.19 10.36 -8.42
C VAL A 230 3.42 10.31 -7.10
N LEU A 231 2.19 9.80 -7.17
CA LEU A 231 1.39 9.41 -6.02
C LEU A 231 2.17 8.37 -5.19
N ASN A 232 2.37 8.63 -3.90
CA ASN A 232 3.09 7.73 -3.00
C ASN A 232 2.89 8.17 -1.55
N GLY A 233 2.25 7.34 -0.76
CA GLY A 233 1.93 7.60 0.64
C GLY A 233 0.47 7.37 0.95
N ILE A 234 0.21 6.33 1.77
CA ILE A 234 -1.09 5.88 2.23
C ILE A 234 -0.98 5.79 3.75
N ALA A 235 -1.94 6.36 4.48
CA ALA A 235 -2.02 6.14 5.93
C ALA A 235 -3.49 5.90 6.31
N HIS A 236 -3.77 4.78 6.94
CA HIS A 236 -5.11 4.39 7.38
C HIS A 236 -5.52 5.19 8.62
N ILE A 237 -6.76 5.68 8.64
CA ILE A 237 -7.33 6.38 9.79
C ILE A 237 -8.29 5.46 10.54
N GLU A 238 -9.38 5.09 9.89
CA GLU A 238 -10.41 4.18 10.42
C GLU A 238 -11.33 3.72 9.29
N GLY A 239 -11.83 2.48 9.37
CA GLY A 239 -12.76 1.95 8.36
C GLY A 239 -12.19 2.08 6.94
N ASN A 240 -12.88 2.81 6.07
CA ASN A 240 -12.45 3.09 4.71
C ASN A 240 -11.85 4.49 4.52
N ILE A 241 -11.43 5.16 5.59
CA ILE A 241 -10.90 6.52 5.58
C ILE A 241 -9.36 6.49 5.66
N PHE A 242 -8.72 7.20 4.74
CA PHE A 242 -7.27 7.24 4.59
C PHE A 242 -6.76 8.67 4.37
N TYR A 243 -5.51 8.92 4.74
CA TYR A 243 -4.72 10.02 4.22
C TYR A 243 -3.91 9.54 3.01
N ILE A 244 -3.95 10.33 1.93
CA ILE A 244 -3.23 10.05 0.68
C ILE A 244 -2.43 11.28 0.28
N THR A 245 -1.17 11.07 -0.12
CA THR A 245 -0.28 12.12 -0.64
C THR A 245 0.64 11.56 -1.73
N GLY A 246 1.72 12.27 -2.04
CA GLY A 246 2.71 11.85 -3.03
C GLY A 246 4.05 12.58 -2.89
N LYS A 247 4.97 12.25 -3.77
CA LYS A 247 6.29 12.87 -3.82
C LYS A 247 6.16 14.34 -4.26
N ASN A 248 6.62 15.26 -3.42
CA ASN A 248 6.49 16.69 -3.63
C ASN A 248 5.04 17.21 -3.73
N TYR A 249 4.08 16.51 -3.17
CA TYR A 249 2.69 16.97 -3.12
C TYR A 249 2.54 18.13 -2.12
N PRO A 250 1.82 19.21 -2.50
CA PRO A 250 1.55 20.33 -1.60
C PRO A 250 0.35 20.08 -0.67
N LYS A 251 -0.33 18.93 -0.83
CA LYS A 251 -1.55 18.61 -0.08
C LYS A 251 -1.55 17.16 0.37
N LEU A 252 -2.15 16.96 1.55
CA LEU A 252 -2.56 15.69 2.10
C LEU A 252 -4.08 15.58 1.91
N LEU A 253 -4.54 14.57 1.21
CA LEU A 253 -5.98 14.35 0.98
C LEU A 253 -6.50 13.34 1.99
N LYS A 254 -7.52 13.71 2.76
CA LYS A 254 -8.33 12.78 3.53
C LYS A 254 -9.43 12.25 2.61
N VAL A 255 -9.46 10.94 2.40
CA VAL A 255 -10.38 10.30 1.45
C VAL A 255 -11.15 9.14 2.08
N SER A 256 -12.33 8.84 1.52
CA SER A 256 -13.03 7.56 1.69
C SER A 256 -12.81 6.73 0.43
N LEU A 257 -12.44 5.47 0.61
CA LEU A 257 -12.22 4.46 -0.44
C LEU A 257 -13.33 3.41 -0.34
N ASP A 258 -14.41 3.57 -1.18
CA ASP A 258 -15.62 2.72 -1.18
C ASP A 258 -15.64 1.70 -2.34
#